data_7a8510ca3a90922425da953d80953535
#
_entry.id   7a8510ca3a90922425da953d80953535
#
_cell.length_a   1.000
_cell.length_b   1.000
_cell.length_c   1.000
_cell.angle_alpha   90.00
_cell.angle_beta   90.00
_cell.angle_gamma   90.00
#
_symmetry.space_group_name_H-M   'P 1'
#
loop_
_entity.id
_entity.type
_entity.pdbx_description
1 polymer ?
#
loop_
_entity_poly.entity_id
_entity_poly.type
_entity_poly.pdbx_seq_one_letter_code
_entity_poly.pdbx_strand_id
1 'polypeptide(L)'
;MQTGFETDCPKTEHVKETFCGIIVAAGSGTRFKSELPKQLCNLNGIPVFLHSVNAMVRHPQCKRCVVVIDESFRERFEAHLSNVAEHLRNKIKMVEGGSERAISVSNGIRLIDHEQSGGVLIHDAARPGLTAEMIDSLLEALETYDGAAPALPVSDSLKRMEGDSIRSVARDNLYRIQTPQAFRKACLLDMYTGNISAATDDFTLAEAKGLSLTLVSGSDALGKITYQKDLAFMEKLLFGAQPVFRSGLGYDVHAFEEGDGVILCGTFIPHAGKLKGHSDADVAWHALTDAILGALADGDIGDHFPPSDPQWKGAPSSVFLEFAAQRVRERGGEIANVDVTLICEAPKIKPHRDAMRAKTAEVLGVPVSHVAVKATTTERLGFTGREEGIAAQAICSVRLPSHSTGA
;
A
#
# COMPACT_ATOMS: atom_id res chain seq x y z
N MET A 1 -53.14 33.13 0.75
CA MET A 1 -51.95 33.97 0.99
C MET A 1 -50.89 33.06 1.62
N GLN A 2 -50.02 32.50 0.79
CA GLN A 2 -48.88 31.74 1.23
C GLN A 2 -47.71 32.73 1.35
N THR A 3 -47.31 33.04 2.55
CA THR A 3 -46.08 33.76 2.82
C THR A 3 -44.96 32.76 2.93
N GLY A 4 -44.26 32.54 1.81
CA GLY A 4 -42.99 31.81 1.82
C GLY A 4 -41.93 32.62 2.56
N PHE A 5 -41.40 32.10 3.65
CA PHE A 5 -40.13 32.55 4.21
C PHE A 5 -39.03 31.97 3.33
N GLU A 6 -38.57 32.71 2.35
CA GLU A 6 -37.26 32.48 1.73
C GLU A 6 -36.22 32.88 2.78
N THR A 7 -35.60 31.86 3.41
CA THR A 7 -34.37 32.05 4.17
C THR A 7 -33.24 32.22 3.15
N ASP A 8 -33.02 33.46 2.73
CA ASP A 8 -31.91 33.82 1.86
C ASP A 8 -30.59 33.67 2.67
N CYS A 9 -29.99 32.51 2.60
CA CYS A 9 -28.60 32.37 2.99
C CYS A 9 -27.76 33.22 2.02
N PRO A 10 -26.93 34.16 2.48
CA PRO A 10 -26.26 35.11 1.59
C PRO A 10 -25.41 34.37 0.55
N LYS A 11 -25.80 34.47 -0.72
CA LYS A 11 -25.15 33.80 -1.88
C LYS A 11 -23.85 34.47 -2.33
N THR A 12 -23.19 35.25 -1.48
CA THR A 12 -22.02 36.03 -1.89
C THR A 12 -20.88 35.85 -0.90
N GLU A 13 -20.02 34.89 -1.20
CA GLU A 13 -18.56 35.00 -1.09
C GLU A 13 -17.95 33.71 -1.67
N HIS A 14 -17.02 33.88 -2.60
CA HIS A 14 -16.41 32.79 -3.36
C HIS A 14 -15.86 31.69 -2.44
N VAL A 15 -16.55 30.53 -2.34
CA VAL A 15 -16.14 29.33 -1.62
C VAL A 15 -14.81 28.79 -2.14
N LYS A 16 -14.35 29.29 -3.30
CA LYS A 16 -13.12 28.87 -3.99
C LYS A 16 -11.84 28.96 -3.17
N GLU A 17 -11.81 29.69 -2.06
CA GLU A 17 -10.53 30.05 -1.49
C GLU A 17 -10.08 29.18 -0.32
N THR A 18 -10.92 28.68 0.59
CA THR A 18 -10.45 27.89 1.72
C THR A 18 -11.54 27.08 2.43
N PHE A 19 -11.14 25.99 3.09
CA PHE A 19 -12.00 25.19 3.96
C PHE A 19 -11.35 24.85 5.30
N CYS A 20 -12.21 24.49 6.27
CA CYS A 20 -11.81 23.83 7.51
C CYS A 20 -12.28 22.38 7.51
N GLY A 21 -11.43 21.46 7.95
CA GLY A 21 -11.77 20.05 8.15
C GLY A 21 -12.09 19.73 9.61
N ILE A 22 -13.10 18.88 9.82
CA ILE A 22 -13.40 18.28 11.14
C ILE A 22 -13.33 16.76 10.97
N ILE A 23 -12.35 16.12 11.60
CA ILE A 23 -12.16 14.68 11.57
C ILE A 23 -12.67 14.07 12.85
N VAL A 24 -13.76 13.29 12.77
CA VAL A 24 -14.39 12.67 13.93
C VAL A 24 -13.69 11.35 14.26
N ALA A 25 -12.90 11.34 15.31
CA ALA A 25 -12.09 10.23 15.77
C ALA A 25 -12.42 9.76 17.22
N ALA A 26 -13.44 10.35 17.88
CA ALA A 26 -13.81 10.05 19.27
C ALA A 26 -14.66 8.78 19.45
N GLY A 27 -15.06 8.08 18.37
CA GLY A 27 -15.94 6.92 18.47
C GLY A 27 -15.25 5.72 19.11
N SER A 28 -15.89 5.08 20.08
CA SER A 28 -15.40 3.90 20.84
C SER A 28 -15.21 2.63 19.98
N GLY A 29 -15.81 2.56 18.78
CA GLY A 29 -15.61 1.44 17.85
C GLY A 29 -16.03 0.06 18.38
N THR A 30 -17.07 -0.05 19.20
CA THR A 30 -17.51 -1.30 19.89
C THR A 30 -17.62 -2.51 18.98
N ARG A 31 -17.98 -2.33 17.70
CA ARG A 31 -18.07 -3.39 16.69
C ARG A 31 -16.71 -3.90 16.20
N PHE A 32 -15.64 -3.13 16.39
CA PHE A 32 -14.30 -3.48 15.93
C PHE A 32 -13.60 -4.51 16.82
N LYS A 33 -14.02 -4.63 18.11
CA LYS A 33 -13.56 -5.62 19.09
C LYS A 33 -12.02 -5.68 19.23
N SER A 34 -11.37 -4.54 19.41
CA SER A 34 -9.93 -4.41 19.65
C SER A 34 -9.69 -3.61 20.92
N GLU A 35 -8.53 -3.83 21.57
CA GLU A 35 -8.08 -3.04 22.73
C GLU A 35 -7.80 -1.57 22.33
N LEU A 36 -7.41 -1.36 21.07
CA LEU A 36 -7.20 -0.02 20.53
C LEU A 36 -8.42 0.40 19.70
N PRO A 37 -8.85 1.67 19.80
CA PRO A 37 -9.80 2.24 18.86
C PRO A 37 -9.32 2.07 17.42
N LYS A 38 -10.23 1.69 16.53
CA LYS A 38 -9.91 1.40 15.11
C LYS A 38 -9.17 2.53 14.40
N GLN A 39 -9.43 3.78 14.77
CA GLN A 39 -8.77 4.97 14.22
C GLN A 39 -7.28 5.06 14.58
N LEU A 40 -6.85 4.39 15.65
CA LEU A 40 -5.45 4.27 16.05
C LEU A 40 -4.77 2.99 15.55
N CYS A 41 -5.52 2.05 14.94
CA CYS A 41 -4.93 0.87 14.32
C CYS A 41 -4.12 1.27 13.08
N ASN A 42 -3.02 0.55 12.83
CA ASN A 42 -2.17 0.81 11.66
C ASN A 42 -2.84 0.32 10.37
N LEU A 43 -2.69 1.13 9.34
CA LEU A 43 -3.04 0.85 7.96
C LEU A 43 -1.84 1.26 7.11
N ASN A 44 -1.14 0.30 6.50
CA ASN A 44 0.09 0.55 5.75
C ASN A 44 1.14 1.38 6.54
N GLY A 45 1.36 0.99 7.81
CA GLY A 45 2.40 1.58 8.68
C GLY A 45 2.05 2.86 9.41
N ILE A 46 0.89 3.49 9.14
CA ILE A 46 0.42 4.68 9.87
C ILE A 46 -1.01 4.49 10.38
N PRO A 47 -1.41 5.18 11.48
CA PRO A 47 -2.77 5.06 12.00
C PRO A 47 -3.85 5.49 11.01
N VAL A 48 -4.98 4.79 11.03
CA VAL A 48 -6.13 5.03 10.13
C VAL A 48 -6.54 6.52 10.09
N PHE A 49 -6.64 7.19 11.26
CA PHE A 49 -7.05 8.60 11.30
C PHE A 49 -6.06 9.53 10.58
N LEU A 50 -4.77 9.17 10.61
CA LEU A 50 -3.72 10.03 10.07
C LEU A 50 -3.75 10.09 8.53
N HIS A 51 -4.30 9.07 7.86
CA HIS A 51 -4.55 9.14 6.41
C HIS A 51 -5.48 10.29 6.07
N SER A 52 -6.62 10.40 6.77
CA SER A 52 -7.59 11.48 6.56
C SER A 52 -7.04 12.85 6.96
N VAL A 53 -6.29 12.93 8.07
CA VAL A 53 -5.62 14.17 8.49
C VAL A 53 -4.64 14.63 7.41
N ASN A 54 -3.78 13.74 6.93
CA ASN A 54 -2.80 14.05 5.89
C ASN A 54 -3.46 14.51 4.59
N ALA A 55 -4.54 13.87 4.16
CA ALA A 55 -5.28 14.28 2.96
C ALA A 55 -5.81 15.71 3.09
N MET A 56 -6.41 16.06 4.23
CA MET A 56 -6.95 17.39 4.46
C MET A 56 -5.86 18.45 4.58
N VAL A 57 -4.86 18.26 5.47
CA VAL A 57 -3.87 19.32 5.75
C VAL A 57 -2.90 19.59 4.60
N ARG A 58 -2.69 18.62 3.72
CA ARG A 58 -1.89 18.76 2.51
C ARG A 58 -2.63 19.47 1.39
N HIS A 59 -3.95 19.51 1.46
CA HIS A 59 -4.72 20.25 0.47
C HIS A 59 -4.42 21.77 0.55
N PRO A 60 -4.14 22.44 -0.56
CA PRO A 60 -3.70 23.85 -0.55
C PRO A 60 -4.74 24.78 0.07
N GLN A 61 -6.02 24.49 -0.12
CA GLN A 61 -7.14 25.30 0.40
C GLN A 61 -7.48 25.00 1.86
N CYS A 62 -6.83 24.02 2.52
CA CYS A 62 -7.07 23.71 3.93
C CYS A 62 -6.46 24.76 4.85
N LYS A 63 -7.30 25.50 5.58
CA LYS A 63 -6.90 26.47 6.61
C LYS A 63 -6.65 25.80 7.96
N ARG A 64 -7.57 24.97 8.39
CA ARG A 64 -7.57 24.31 9.70
C ARG A 64 -8.10 22.89 9.57
N CYS A 65 -7.52 21.98 10.33
CA CYS A 65 -8.04 20.63 10.52
C CYS A 65 -8.21 20.36 12.03
N VAL A 66 -9.45 20.15 12.46
CA VAL A 66 -9.74 19.78 13.85
C VAL A 66 -9.93 18.28 13.94
N VAL A 67 -9.15 17.63 14.77
CA VAL A 67 -9.29 16.21 15.09
C VAL A 67 -10.05 16.08 16.41
N VAL A 68 -11.25 15.53 16.35
CA VAL A 68 -12.10 15.28 17.53
C VAL A 68 -11.78 13.91 18.06
N ILE A 69 -11.24 13.82 19.28
CA ILE A 69 -10.65 12.61 19.84
C ILE A 69 -11.39 12.14 21.10
N ASP A 70 -11.20 10.88 21.45
CA ASP A 70 -11.46 10.38 22.80
C ASP A 70 -10.29 10.81 23.70
N GLU A 71 -10.59 11.56 24.76
CA GLU A 71 -9.59 12.13 25.65
C GLU A 71 -8.69 11.09 26.31
N SER A 72 -9.22 9.90 26.57
CA SER A 72 -8.45 8.78 27.15
C SER A 72 -7.27 8.32 26.27
N PHE A 73 -7.27 8.68 25.00
CA PHE A 73 -6.19 8.34 24.04
C PHE A 73 -5.41 9.56 23.56
N ARG A 74 -5.57 10.74 24.16
CA ARG A 74 -4.94 12.01 23.73
C ARG A 74 -3.45 11.86 23.45
N GLU A 75 -2.70 11.33 24.41
CA GLU A 75 -1.24 11.18 24.27
C GLU A 75 -0.84 10.37 23.02
N ARG A 76 -1.62 9.34 22.66
CA ARG A 76 -1.37 8.53 21.46
C ARG A 76 -1.64 9.32 20.18
N PHE A 77 -2.71 10.11 20.15
CA PHE A 77 -2.97 11.00 19.02
C PHE A 77 -1.84 12.04 18.86
N GLU A 78 -1.40 12.66 19.96
CA GLU A 78 -0.29 13.64 19.97
C GLU A 78 1.00 13.03 19.45
N ALA A 79 1.36 11.83 19.94
CA ALA A 79 2.56 11.13 19.48
C ALA A 79 2.56 10.86 17.98
N HIS A 80 1.41 10.50 17.39
CA HIS A 80 1.31 10.30 15.95
C HIS A 80 1.32 11.62 15.16
N LEU A 81 0.65 12.65 15.67
CA LEU A 81 0.62 13.98 15.04
C LEU A 81 1.97 14.69 15.10
N SER A 82 2.82 14.39 16.08
CA SER A 82 4.18 14.93 16.18
C SER A 82 5.06 14.56 14.97
N ASN A 83 4.74 13.44 14.30
CA ASN A 83 5.44 12.99 13.09
C ASN A 83 4.99 13.71 11.81
N VAL A 84 3.93 14.53 11.88
CA VAL A 84 3.50 15.37 10.76
C VAL A 84 4.46 16.56 10.63
N ALA A 85 4.85 16.90 9.40
CA ALA A 85 5.72 18.04 9.13
C ALA A 85 5.18 19.32 9.80
N GLU A 86 6.05 20.12 10.42
CA GLU A 86 5.69 21.23 11.28
C GLU A 86 4.73 22.24 10.60
N HIS A 87 4.99 22.61 9.35
CA HIS A 87 4.16 23.55 8.60
C HIS A 87 2.72 23.04 8.35
N LEU A 88 2.51 21.72 8.31
CA LEU A 88 1.19 21.09 8.23
C LEU A 88 0.57 20.93 9.61
N ARG A 89 1.39 20.55 10.62
CA ARG A 89 0.97 20.37 12.01
C ARG A 89 0.38 21.65 12.59
N ASN A 90 0.88 22.82 12.22
CA ASN A 90 0.38 24.11 12.64
C ASN A 90 -1.09 24.37 12.20
N LYS A 91 -1.58 23.64 11.19
CA LYS A 91 -2.99 23.65 10.80
C LYS A 91 -3.87 22.76 11.68
N ILE A 92 -3.29 21.85 12.48
CA ILE A 92 -4.03 20.83 13.22
C ILE A 92 -4.36 21.34 14.63
N LYS A 93 -5.60 21.13 15.06
CA LYS A 93 -6.06 21.29 16.44
C LYS A 93 -6.73 20.00 16.90
N MET A 94 -6.65 19.71 18.19
CA MET A 94 -7.40 18.60 18.79
C MET A 94 -8.42 19.11 19.78
N VAL A 95 -9.55 18.41 19.87
CA VAL A 95 -10.59 18.68 20.84
C VAL A 95 -11.20 17.36 21.30
N GLU A 96 -11.65 17.33 22.54
CA GLU A 96 -12.39 16.20 23.09
C GLU A 96 -13.75 16.05 22.41
N GLY A 97 -14.14 14.82 22.09
CA GLY A 97 -15.45 14.45 21.58
C GLY A 97 -16.53 14.47 22.66
N GLY A 98 -17.76 14.30 22.24
CA GLY A 98 -18.91 14.14 23.12
C GLY A 98 -19.40 12.70 23.18
N SER A 99 -20.48 12.48 23.95
CA SER A 99 -21.15 11.17 24.07
C SER A 99 -21.75 10.67 22.73
N GLU A 100 -22.02 11.57 21.82
CA GLU A 100 -22.60 11.30 20.50
C GLU A 100 -21.79 11.95 19.39
N ARG A 101 -21.95 11.43 18.14
CA ARG A 101 -21.26 11.98 16.95
C ARG A 101 -21.57 13.45 16.74
N ALA A 102 -22.83 13.85 16.83
CA ALA A 102 -23.25 15.25 16.62
C ALA A 102 -22.63 16.20 17.65
N ILE A 103 -22.53 15.79 18.91
CA ILE A 103 -21.86 16.57 19.97
C ILE A 103 -20.36 16.69 19.67
N SER A 104 -19.73 15.61 19.21
CA SER A 104 -18.33 15.61 18.81
C SER A 104 -18.07 16.60 17.66
N VAL A 105 -18.93 16.62 16.65
CA VAL A 105 -18.84 17.59 15.53
C VAL A 105 -19.05 19.03 16.05
N SER A 106 -20.04 19.26 16.94
CA SER A 106 -20.29 20.58 17.55
C SER A 106 -19.07 21.10 18.31
N ASN A 107 -18.34 20.22 19.04
CA ASN A 107 -17.09 20.60 19.69
C ASN A 107 -16.01 21.03 18.68
N GLY A 108 -15.94 20.33 17.53
CA GLY A 108 -15.03 20.70 16.43
C GLY A 108 -15.39 22.04 15.79
N ILE A 109 -16.68 22.30 15.57
CA ILE A 109 -17.19 23.55 14.98
C ILE A 109 -16.75 24.76 15.81
N ARG A 110 -16.83 24.69 17.14
CA ARG A 110 -16.41 25.79 18.03
C ARG A 110 -14.96 26.22 17.84
N LEU A 111 -14.06 25.31 17.42
CA LEU A 111 -12.66 25.65 17.20
C LEU A 111 -12.39 26.30 15.83
N ILE A 112 -13.32 26.20 14.91
CA ILE A 112 -13.21 26.83 13.58
C ILE A 112 -14.09 28.07 13.40
N ASP A 113 -14.85 28.44 14.42
CA ASP A 113 -15.80 29.56 14.35
C ASP A 113 -15.15 30.89 13.92
N HIS A 114 -13.94 31.14 14.42
CA HIS A 114 -13.16 32.34 14.11
C HIS A 114 -12.32 32.23 12.83
N GLU A 115 -12.26 31.08 12.19
CA GLU A 115 -11.47 30.90 10.97
C GLU A 115 -12.21 31.45 9.76
N GLN A 116 -11.52 32.24 8.94
CA GLN A 116 -12.05 32.73 7.67
C GLN A 116 -11.98 31.62 6.61
N SER A 117 -13.06 30.86 6.46
CA SER A 117 -13.22 29.82 5.45
C SER A 117 -14.64 29.82 4.92
N GLY A 118 -14.81 29.54 3.63
CA GLY A 118 -16.13 29.44 2.99
C GLY A 118 -16.79 28.08 3.24
N GLY A 119 -16.00 26.99 3.34
CA GLY A 119 -16.49 25.64 3.51
C GLY A 119 -16.03 24.95 4.80
N VAL A 120 -16.79 23.95 5.23
CA VAL A 120 -16.41 23.00 6.28
C VAL A 120 -16.66 21.57 5.81
N LEU A 121 -15.67 20.72 5.95
CA LEU A 121 -15.72 19.30 5.59
C LEU A 121 -15.71 18.45 6.86
N ILE A 122 -16.79 17.71 7.13
CA ILE A 122 -16.91 16.82 8.28
C ILE A 122 -16.63 15.38 7.81
N HIS A 123 -15.62 14.75 8.39
CA HIS A 123 -15.14 13.45 7.91
C HIS A 123 -14.96 12.43 9.04
N ASP A 124 -15.41 11.21 8.79
CA ASP A 124 -15.15 10.08 9.68
C ASP A 124 -13.68 9.64 9.59
N ALA A 125 -12.94 9.68 10.69
CA ALA A 125 -11.55 9.21 10.76
C ALA A 125 -11.35 7.76 10.29
N ALA A 126 -12.43 6.96 10.31
CA ALA A 126 -12.42 5.56 9.88
C ALA A 126 -12.59 5.37 8.35
N ARG A 127 -12.45 6.40 7.54
CA ARG A 127 -12.48 6.37 6.06
C ARG A 127 -11.16 6.89 5.49
N PRO A 128 -10.12 6.04 5.43
CA PRO A 128 -8.75 6.48 5.13
C PRO A 128 -8.50 6.92 3.68
N GLY A 129 -9.40 6.60 2.75
CA GLY A 129 -9.18 6.81 1.31
C GLY A 129 -9.64 8.17 0.78
N LEU A 130 -9.56 9.22 1.59
CA LEU A 130 -9.84 10.59 1.14
C LEU A 130 -8.73 11.09 0.20
N THR A 131 -9.12 11.62 -0.96
CA THR A 131 -8.19 12.18 -1.96
C THR A 131 -8.42 13.68 -2.14
N ALA A 132 -7.44 14.36 -2.76
CA ALA A 132 -7.55 15.79 -3.08
C ALA A 132 -8.70 16.06 -4.07
N GLU A 133 -8.85 15.20 -5.08
CA GLU A 133 -9.90 15.28 -6.10
C GLU A 133 -11.31 15.20 -5.48
N MET A 134 -11.48 14.38 -4.44
CA MET A 134 -12.74 14.30 -3.70
C MET A 134 -13.02 15.60 -2.95
N ILE A 135 -11.99 16.20 -2.33
CA ILE A 135 -12.11 17.50 -1.67
C ILE A 135 -12.48 18.57 -2.70
N ASP A 136 -11.81 18.61 -3.85
CA ASP A 136 -12.09 19.56 -4.93
C ASP A 136 -13.54 19.44 -5.41
N SER A 137 -14.03 18.22 -5.67
CA SER A 137 -15.40 17.97 -6.11
C SER A 137 -16.46 18.45 -5.10
N LEU A 138 -16.16 18.30 -3.81
CA LEU A 138 -17.05 18.79 -2.75
C LEU A 138 -17.05 20.32 -2.68
N LEU A 139 -15.89 20.96 -2.79
CA LEU A 139 -15.78 22.42 -2.78
C LEU A 139 -16.46 23.06 -3.99
N GLU A 140 -16.32 22.44 -5.18
CA GLU A 140 -17.02 22.86 -6.40
C GLU A 140 -18.55 22.79 -6.22
N ALA A 141 -19.05 21.69 -5.62
CA ALA A 141 -20.48 21.55 -5.35
C ALA A 141 -21.02 22.64 -4.41
N LEU A 142 -20.21 23.11 -3.44
CA LEU A 142 -20.58 24.20 -2.55
C LEU A 142 -20.69 25.58 -3.25
N GLU A 143 -20.21 25.73 -4.48
CA GLU A 143 -20.45 26.96 -5.26
C GLU A 143 -21.94 27.16 -5.57
N THR A 144 -22.69 26.04 -5.67
CA THR A 144 -24.12 26.06 -6.04
C THR A 144 -25.04 25.64 -4.89
N TYR A 145 -24.62 24.69 -4.06
CA TYR A 145 -25.41 24.05 -3.02
C TYR A 145 -24.92 24.42 -1.62
N ASP A 146 -25.82 24.34 -0.62
CA ASP A 146 -25.47 24.59 0.78
C ASP A 146 -24.70 23.43 1.42
N GLY A 147 -24.90 22.22 0.87
CA GLY A 147 -24.18 21.03 1.31
C GLY A 147 -24.01 20.00 0.19
N ALA A 148 -22.92 19.22 0.30
CA ALA A 148 -22.58 18.16 -0.65
C ALA A 148 -21.98 16.95 0.09
N ALA A 149 -22.25 15.73 -0.41
CA ALA A 149 -21.64 14.51 0.11
C ALA A 149 -21.31 13.52 -1.01
N PRO A 150 -20.24 12.73 -0.86
CA PRO A 150 -19.98 11.63 -1.78
C PRO A 150 -21.00 10.51 -1.54
N ALA A 151 -21.48 9.92 -2.62
CA ALA A 151 -22.45 8.85 -2.54
C ALA A 151 -22.20 7.78 -3.61
N LEU A 152 -22.48 6.54 -3.25
CA LEU A 152 -22.47 5.40 -4.16
C LEU A 152 -23.90 4.87 -4.32
N PRO A 153 -24.35 4.57 -5.55
CA PRO A 153 -25.64 3.92 -5.74
C PRO A 153 -25.64 2.53 -5.08
N VAL A 154 -26.79 2.09 -4.60
CA VAL A 154 -26.93 0.76 -4.04
C VAL A 154 -26.99 -0.27 -5.18
N SER A 155 -25.96 -1.12 -5.26
CA SER A 155 -25.83 -2.19 -6.27
C SER A 155 -26.54 -3.48 -5.88
N ASP A 156 -26.61 -3.79 -4.57
CA ASP A 156 -27.17 -5.04 -4.06
C ASP A 156 -28.68 -4.98 -3.86
N SER A 157 -29.34 -6.14 -3.86
CA SER A 157 -30.75 -6.25 -3.48
C SER A 157 -30.93 -6.00 -1.98
N LEU A 158 -31.75 -5.03 -1.63
CA LEU A 158 -32.03 -4.69 -0.24
C LEU A 158 -33.24 -5.46 0.29
N LYS A 159 -33.12 -5.91 1.54
CA LYS A 159 -34.19 -6.56 2.28
C LYS A 159 -34.39 -5.84 3.63
N ARG A 160 -35.65 -5.61 3.98
CA ARG A 160 -36.03 -5.13 5.30
C ARG A 160 -36.53 -6.32 6.13
N MET A 161 -36.02 -6.44 7.35
CA MET A 161 -36.53 -7.37 8.35
C MET A 161 -37.63 -6.67 9.15
N GLU A 162 -38.81 -7.25 9.21
CA GLU A 162 -39.95 -6.77 10.01
C GLU A 162 -40.41 -7.95 10.89
N GLY A 163 -39.83 -8.07 12.07
CA GLY A 163 -39.93 -9.30 12.87
C GLY A 163 -39.30 -10.49 12.14
N ASP A 164 -40.04 -11.58 11.95
CA ASP A 164 -39.59 -12.77 11.24
C ASP A 164 -39.84 -12.68 9.72
N SER A 165 -40.45 -11.61 9.23
CA SER A 165 -40.74 -11.45 7.80
C SER A 165 -39.66 -10.67 7.07
N ILE A 166 -39.39 -11.06 5.79
CA ILE A 166 -38.40 -10.41 4.92
C ILE A 166 -39.14 -9.74 3.77
N ARG A 167 -38.97 -8.44 3.61
CA ARG A 167 -39.55 -7.68 2.50
C ARG A 167 -38.47 -7.11 1.60
N SER A 168 -38.72 -7.12 0.28
CA SER A 168 -37.83 -6.42 -0.68
C SER A 168 -38.03 -4.92 -0.56
N VAL A 169 -36.93 -4.19 -0.64
CA VAL A 169 -36.89 -2.72 -0.75
C VAL A 169 -36.40 -2.38 -2.15
N ALA A 170 -37.13 -1.54 -2.87
CA ALA A 170 -36.67 -1.03 -4.16
C ALA A 170 -35.38 -0.24 -3.96
N ARG A 171 -34.37 -0.54 -4.78
CA ARG A 171 -33.04 0.13 -4.68
C ARG A 171 -32.89 1.34 -5.60
N ASP A 172 -33.83 1.55 -6.49
CA ASP A 172 -33.81 2.67 -7.42
C ASP A 172 -33.77 3.99 -6.63
N ASN A 173 -32.82 4.84 -6.99
CA ASN A 173 -32.56 6.11 -6.31
C ASN A 173 -32.14 6.00 -4.83
N LEU A 174 -31.68 4.82 -4.39
CA LEU A 174 -31.05 4.68 -3.07
C LEU A 174 -29.53 4.78 -3.20
N TYR A 175 -28.94 5.57 -2.29
CA TYR A 175 -27.51 5.82 -2.25
C TYR A 175 -26.92 5.52 -0.87
N ARG A 176 -25.69 5.03 -0.86
CA ARG A 176 -24.86 4.91 0.34
C ARG A 176 -24.09 6.20 0.50
N ILE A 177 -24.48 7.02 1.47
CA ILE A 177 -23.80 8.29 1.75
C ILE A 177 -22.47 8.04 2.45
N GLN A 178 -21.44 8.74 1.99
CA GLN A 178 -20.11 8.69 2.55
C GLN A 178 -19.72 10.02 3.21
N THR A 179 -18.50 10.14 3.69
CA THR A 179 -17.92 11.38 4.17
C THR A 179 -16.59 11.63 3.44
N PRO A 180 -16.14 12.89 3.28
CA PRO A 180 -16.57 14.11 3.96
C PRO A 180 -17.97 14.58 3.54
N GLN A 181 -18.77 15.04 4.50
CA GLN A 181 -19.95 15.83 4.23
C GLN A 181 -19.54 17.31 4.30
N ALA A 182 -19.67 17.99 3.20
CA ALA A 182 -19.24 19.37 3.04
C ALA A 182 -20.43 20.33 3.15
N PHE A 183 -20.24 21.46 3.82
CA PHE A 183 -21.26 22.49 4.00
C PHE A 183 -20.64 23.88 3.87
N ARG A 184 -21.43 24.85 3.40
CA ARG A 184 -21.08 26.24 3.56
C ARG A 184 -21.03 26.58 5.06
N LYS A 185 -19.98 27.27 5.49
CA LYS A 185 -19.76 27.50 6.93
C LYS A 185 -20.93 28.22 7.60
N ALA A 186 -21.52 29.20 6.93
CA ALA A 186 -22.65 29.95 7.45
C ALA A 186 -23.86 29.05 7.74
N CYS A 187 -24.17 28.11 6.83
CA CYS A 187 -25.27 27.15 6.99
C CYS A 187 -24.97 26.13 8.11
N LEU A 188 -23.73 25.67 8.20
CA LEU A 188 -23.32 24.67 9.20
C LEU A 188 -23.52 25.18 10.64
N LEU A 189 -23.17 26.44 10.92
CA LEU A 189 -23.36 27.03 12.25
C LEU A 189 -24.83 27.00 12.68
N ASP A 190 -25.77 27.31 11.75
CA ASP A 190 -27.21 27.25 12.04
C ASP A 190 -27.71 25.80 12.22
N MET A 191 -27.19 24.85 11.45
CA MET A 191 -27.57 23.42 11.57
C MET A 191 -27.33 22.86 12.98
N TYR A 192 -26.30 23.30 13.66
CA TYR A 192 -25.91 22.85 14.97
C TYR A 192 -26.53 23.64 16.13
N THR A 193 -27.52 24.46 15.85
CA THR A 193 -28.36 25.11 16.87
C THR A 193 -29.57 24.24 17.19
N GLY A 194 -29.92 24.09 18.48
CA GLY A 194 -31.08 23.32 18.94
C GLY A 194 -30.79 21.85 19.25
N ASN A 195 -31.78 20.97 19.04
CA ASN A 195 -31.64 19.55 19.38
C ASN A 195 -30.98 18.77 18.23
N ILE A 196 -29.72 18.39 18.43
CA ILE A 196 -28.89 17.67 17.45
C ILE A 196 -28.76 16.17 17.74
N SER A 197 -29.33 15.67 18.87
CA SER A 197 -29.09 14.32 19.38
C SER A 197 -29.72 13.20 18.53
N ALA A 198 -30.70 13.49 17.69
CA ALA A 198 -31.38 12.48 16.88
C ALA A 198 -30.77 12.25 15.49
N ALA A 199 -29.75 13.03 15.11
CA ALA A 199 -29.19 12.99 13.78
C ALA A 199 -28.20 11.82 13.60
N THR A 200 -28.44 10.99 12.59
CA THR A 200 -27.55 9.89 12.23
C THR A 200 -26.29 10.36 11.50
N ASP A 201 -26.41 11.46 10.76
CA ASP A 201 -25.33 12.15 10.05
C ASP A 201 -25.63 13.65 9.91
N ASP A 202 -24.69 14.39 9.33
CA ASP A 202 -24.81 15.86 9.21
C ASP A 202 -25.82 16.26 8.12
N PHE A 203 -26.04 15.39 7.11
CA PHE A 203 -27.07 15.60 6.07
C PHE A 203 -28.47 15.59 6.65
N THR A 204 -28.75 14.72 7.64
CA THR A 204 -30.05 14.70 8.34
C THR A 204 -30.35 16.05 9.01
N LEU A 205 -29.34 16.71 9.60
CA LEU A 205 -29.50 18.06 10.18
C LEU A 205 -29.75 19.11 9.11
N ALA A 206 -29.05 19.02 7.99
CA ALA A 206 -29.22 19.94 6.87
C ALA A 206 -30.60 19.82 6.21
N GLU A 207 -31.09 18.60 6.02
CA GLU A 207 -32.44 18.32 5.52
C GLU A 207 -33.51 18.92 6.44
N ALA A 208 -33.36 18.76 7.75
CA ALA A 208 -34.28 19.33 8.74
C ALA A 208 -34.34 20.89 8.71
N LYS A 209 -33.27 21.54 8.22
CA LYS A 209 -33.19 22.98 8.03
C LYS A 209 -33.61 23.42 6.63
N GLY A 210 -33.94 22.49 5.74
CA GLY A 210 -34.37 22.79 4.38
C GLY A 210 -33.26 23.33 3.47
N LEU A 211 -31.99 22.98 3.76
CA LEU A 211 -30.85 23.41 2.96
C LEU A 211 -30.82 22.70 1.59
N SER A 212 -30.28 23.39 0.60
CA SER A 212 -30.05 22.82 -0.73
C SER A 212 -28.87 21.84 -0.71
N LEU A 213 -29.14 20.57 -0.96
CA LEU A 213 -28.15 19.49 -0.86
C LEU A 213 -27.93 18.82 -2.20
N THR A 214 -26.69 18.33 -2.44
CA THR A 214 -26.36 17.55 -3.62
C THR A 214 -25.45 16.37 -3.29
N LEU A 215 -25.41 15.38 -4.20
CA LEU A 215 -24.52 14.24 -4.11
C LEU A 215 -23.45 14.34 -5.20
N VAL A 216 -22.20 14.12 -4.83
CA VAL A 216 -21.09 13.92 -5.77
C VAL A 216 -20.76 12.42 -5.88
N SER A 217 -20.07 12.02 -6.94
CA SER A 217 -19.65 10.62 -7.13
C SER A 217 -18.78 10.15 -5.97
N GLY A 218 -19.20 9.11 -5.26
CA GLY A 218 -18.44 8.47 -4.20
C GLY A 218 -17.36 7.52 -4.72
N SER A 219 -16.63 6.91 -3.79
CA SER A 219 -15.58 5.93 -4.09
C SER A 219 -15.60 4.79 -3.08
N ASP A 220 -15.33 3.55 -3.53
CA ASP A 220 -15.13 2.42 -2.61
C ASP A 220 -13.91 2.64 -1.71
N ALA A 221 -12.93 3.44 -2.13
CA ALA A 221 -11.82 3.90 -1.30
C ALA A 221 -12.26 4.66 -0.04
N LEU A 222 -13.41 5.34 -0.07
CA LEU A 222 -14.05 5.98 1.08
C LEU A 222 -14.85 5.00 1.95
N GLY A 223 -14.62 3.68 1.79
CA GLY A 223 -15.22 2.64 2.63
C GLY A 223 -14.92 2.88 4.12
N LYS A 224 -15.95 2.68 4.98
CA LYS A 224 -15.81 2.87 6.43
C LYS A 224 -15.30 1.60 7.10
N ILE A 225 -14.12 1.63 7.71
CA ILE A 225 -13.62 0.57 8.57
C ILE A 225 -14.55 0.45 9.77
N THR A 226 -15.25 -0.67 9.87
CA THR A 226 -16.24 -0.94 10.91
C THR A 226 -15.90 -2.22 11.68
N TYR A 227 -15.43 -3.25 10.98
CA TYR A 227 -15.00 -4.53 11.51
C TYR A 227 -13.49 -4.72 11.25
N GLN A 228 -12.88 -5.64 12.01
CA GLN A 228 -11.44 -5.90 11.88
C GLN A 228 -11.04 -6.36 10.46
N LYS A 229 -11.87 -7.15 9.81
CA LYS A 229 -11.66 -7.60 8.42
C LYS A 229 -11.62 -6.45 7.40
N ASP A 230 -12.28 -5.33 7.71
CA ASP A 230 -12.32 -4.18 6.80
C ASP A 230 -10.95 -3.50 6.71
N LEU A 231 -10.10 -3.63 7.75
CA LEU A 231 -8.76 -3.05 7.76
C LEU A 231 -7.89 -3.67 6.65
N ALA A 232 -7.80 -5.00 6.61
CA ALA A 232 -7.04 -5.72 5.58
C ALA A 232 -7.60 -5.48 4.16
N PHE A 233 -8.94 -5.41 4.03
CA PHE A 233 -9.59 -5.07 2.76
C PHE A 233 -9.22 -3.67 2.28
N MET A 234 -9.29 -2.67 3.17
CA MET A 234 -8.95 -1.29 2.84
C MET A 234 -7.45 -1.11 2.55
N GLU A 235 -6.58 -1.84 3.27
CA GLU A 235 -5.15 -1.84 3.00
C GLU A 235 -4.85 -2.34 1.58
N LYS A 236 -5.45 -3.46 1.20
CA LYS A 236 -5.33 -3.99 -0.16
C LYS A 236 -5.91 -3.06 -1.21
N LEU A 237 -7.06 -2.42 -0.94
CA LEU A 237 -7.73 -1.52 -1.87
C LEU A 237 -6.93 -0.23 -2.11
N LEU A 238 -6.41 0.39 -1.05
CA LEU A 238 -5.76 1.69 -1.12
C LEU A 238 -4.29 1.62 -1.53
N PHE A 239 -3.59 0.57 -1.12
CA PHE A 239 -2.14 0.47 -1.30
C PHE A 239 -1.73 -0.69 -2.20
N GLY A 240 -2.66 -1.59 -2.53
CA GLY A 240 -2.37 -2.84 -3.20
C GLY A 240 -1.54 -3.77 -2.31
N ALA A 241 -1.17 -4.92 -2.82
CA ALA A 241 -0.11 -5.71 -2.22
C ALA A 241 1.21 -5.03 -2.61
N GLN A 242 1.77 -4.18 -1.73
CA GLN A 242 3.10 -3.59 -1.97
C GLN A 242 4.13 -4.71 -1.94
N PRO A 243 4.74 -5.06 -3.06
CA PRO A 243 5.74 -6.11 -3.06
C PRO A 243 6.97 -5.65 -2.28
N VAL A 244 7.53 -6.55 -1.50
CA VAL A 244 8.83 -6.34 -0.86
C VAL A 244 9.90 -6.84 -1.83
N PHE A 245 10.82 -5.97 -2.22
CA PHE A 245 12.00 -6.37 -2.97
C PHE A 245 13.09 -6.84 -2.01
N ARG A 246 13.66 -8.00 -2.31
CA ARG A 246 14.83 -8.53 -1.62
C ARG A 246 15.90 -8.88 -2.64
N SER A 247 17.15 -8.69 -2.26
CA SER A 247 18.29 -9.04 -3.11
C SER A 247 19.23 -9.98 -2.36
N GLY A 248 19.77 -10.96 -3.06
CA GLY A 248 20.79 -11.85 -2.59
C GLY A 248 22.01 -11.81 -3.50
N LEU A 249 23.16 -12.11 -2.93
CA LEU A 249 24.44 -12.22 -3.59
C LEU A 249 24.95 -13.65 -3.42
N GLY A 250 25.41 -14.28 -4.51
CA GLY A 250 26.12 -15.54 -4.48
C GLY A 250 27.49 -15.40 -5.13
N TYR A 251 28.43 -16.23 -4.66
CA TYR A 251 29.78 -16.30 -5.18
C TYR A 251 30.24 -17.75 -5.11
N ASP A 252 30.79 -18.26 -6.23
CA ASP A 252 31.33 -19.62 -6.30
C ASP A 252 32.60 -19.66 -7.14
N VAL A 253 33.43 -20.68 -6.91
CA VAL A 253 34.72 -20.88 -7.59
C VAL A 253 34.95 -22.34 -7.84
N HIS A 254 35.32 -22.70 -9.09
CA HIS A 254 35.72 -24.03 -9.46
C HIS A 254 37.11 -24.05 -10.14
N ALA A 255 37.99 -24.95 -9.69
CA ALA A 255 39.29 -25.15 -10.31
C ALA A 255 39.17 -25.93 -11.63
N PHE A 256 40.14 -25.74 -12.53
CA PHE A 256 40.24 -26.54 -13.73
C PHE A 256 40.85 -27.92 -13.43
N GLU A 257 40.42 -28.93 -14.18
CA GLU A 257 41.05 -30.26 -14.30
C GLU A 257 41.03 -30.67 -15.78
N GLU A 258 41.69 -31.79 -16.13
CA GLU A 258 41.73 -32.28 -17.50
C GLU A 258 40.33 -32.53 -18.08
N GLY A 259 40.08 -32.04 -19.29
CA GLY A 259 38.79 -32.13 -19.96
C GLY A 259 38.79 -31.43 -21.32
N ASP A 260 37.60 -31.36 -21.93
CA ASP A 260 37.40 -30.88 -23.32
C ASP A 260 36.51 -29.65 -23.39
N GLY A 261 36.05 -29.16 -22.23
CA GLY A 261 35.21 -27.98 -22.16
C GLY A 261 34.56 -27.73 -20.81
N VAL A 262 33.97 -26.56 -20.64
CA VAL A 262 33.27 -26.13 -19.42
C VAL A 262 31.79 -25.94 -19.68
N ILE A 263 30.97 -26.19 -18.67
CA ILE A 263 29.53 -25.80 -18.69
C ILE A 263 29.38 -24.52 -17.87
N LEU A 264 28.83 -23.46 -18.51
CA LEU A 264 28.57 -22.16 -17.87
C LEU A 264 27.19 -21.69 -18.25
N CYS A 265 26.36 -21.38 -17.28
CA CYS A 265 24.93 -21.07 -17.47
C CYS A 265 24.24 -22.09 -18.40
N GLY A 266 24.48 -23.39 -18.16
CA GLY A 266 23.95 -24.49 -18.94
C GLY A 266 24.49 -24.61 -20.37
N THR A 267 25.49 -23.82 -20.76
CA THR A 267 26.06 -23.82 -22.12
C THR A 267 27.44 -24.46 -22.11
N PHE A 268 27.61 -25.52 -22.90
CA PHE A 268 28.92 -26.10 -23.11
C PHE A 268 29.81 -25.19 -23.98
N ILE A 269 31.03 -24.96 -23.52
CA ILE A 269 32.02 -24.13 -24.22
C ILE A 269 33.30 -24.95 -24.32
N PRO A 270 33.81 -25.23 -25.54
CA PRO A 270 35.09 -25.95 -25.73
C PRO A 270 36.24 -25.20 -25.04
N HIS A 271 37.04 -25.97 -24.27
CA HIS A 271 38.20 -25.46 -23.55
C HIS A 271 39.17 -26.62 -23.26
N ALA A 272 40.45 -26.36 -23.04
CA ALA A 272 41.48 -27.36 -22.77
C ALA A 272 41.35 -28.04 -21.39
N GLY A 273 40.43 -27.59 -20.56
CA GLY A 273 40.08 -28.15 -19.26
C GLY A 273 38.59 -28.07 -18.98
N LYS A 274 38.11 -28.89 -18.06
CA LYS A 274 36.77 -28.81 -17.48
C LYS A 274 36.83 -28.27 -16.05
N LEU A 275 35.72 -27.82 -15.50
CA LEU A 275 35.64 -27.44 -14.09
C LEU A 275 35.46 -28.67 -13.19
N LYS A 276 36.20 -28.69 -12.08
CA LYS A 276 36.15 -29.75 -11.07
C LYS A 276 34.97 -29.49 -10.11
N GLY A 277 34.07 -30.46 -9.95
CA GLY A 277 32.94 -30.36 -9.03
C GLY A 277 32.21 -31.67 -8.80
N HIS A 278 31.26 -31.69 -7.87
CA HIS A 278 30.43 -32.84 -7.56
C HIS A 278 29.25 -33.01 -8.52
N SER A 279 28.85 -31.94 -9.21
CA SER A 279 27.81 -31.85 -10.24
C SER A 279 28.42 -31.73 -11.63
N ASP A 280 27.75 -31.11 -12.59
CA ASP A 280 28.32 -30.66 -13.86
C ASP A 280 29.26 -29.45 -13.71
N ALA A 281 29.47 -28.98 -12.46
CA ALA A 281 30.35 -27.88 -12.05
C ALA A 281 30.04 -26.51 -12.73
N ASP A 282 28.77 -26.24 -13.06
CA ASP A 282 28.38 -24.93 -13.56
C ASP A 282 28.47 -23.88 -12.43
N VAL A 283 29.65 -23.28 -12.29
CA VAL A 283 29.97 -22.30 -11.26
C VAL A 283 29.06 -21.08 -11.31
N ALA A 284 28.54 -20.73 -12.50
CA ALA A 284 27.63 -19.60 -12.70
C ALA A 284 26.24 -19.88 -12.09
N TRP A 285 25.70 -21.08 -12.35
CA TRP A 285 24.41 -21.46 -11.79
C TRP A 285 24.48 -21.79 -10.30
N HIS A 286 25.62 -22.26 -9.79
CA HIS A 286 25.84 -22.41 -8.34
C HIS A 286 25.78 -21.03 -7.65
N ALA A 287 26.56 -20.06 -8.12
CA ALA A 287 26.51 -18.71 -7.58
C ALA A 287 25.11 -18.07 -7.69
N LEU A 288 24.38 -18.34 -8.78
CA LEU A 288 23.03 -17.82 -8.95
C LEU A 288 22.02 -18.51 -8.02
N THR A 289 22.16 -19.81 -7.78
CA THR A 289 21.34 -20.55 -6.81
C THR A 289 21.48 -19.95 -5.42
N ASP A 290 22.71 -19.72 -4.96
CA ASP A 290 22.99 -19.07 -3.67
C ASP A 290 22.44 -17.63 -3.60
N ALA A 291 22.55 -16.88 -4.70
CA ALA A 291 21.97 -15.55 -4.77
C ALA A 291 20.43 -15.57 -4.56
N ILE A 292 19.73 -16.55 -5.16
CA ILE A 292 18.27 -16.69 -5.03
C ILE A 292 17.91 -17.13 -3.62
N LEU A 293 18.58 -18.15 -3.07
CA LEU A 293 18.33 -18.64 -1.71
C LEU A 293 18.64 -17.56 -0.67
N GLY A 294 19.75 -16.82 -0.85
CA GLY A 294 20.11 -15.68 0.00
C GLY A 294 19.08 -14.57 0.00
N ALA A 295 18.46 -14.24 -1.17
CA ALA A 295 17.37 -13.27 -1.25
C ALA A 295 16.12 -13.70 -0.44
N LEU A 296 15.91 -15.00 -0.30
CA LEU A 296 14.84 -15.60 0.49
C LEU A 296 15.19 -15.78 1.98
N ALA A 297 16.46 -15.56 2.38
CA ALA A 297 17.01 -15.96 3.68
C ALA A 297 16.79 -17.47 3.95
N ASP A 298 17.05 -18.32 2.95
CA ASP A 298 16.75 -19.75 2.92
C ASP A 298 18.05 -20.60 2.86
N GLY A 299 19.14 -20.11 3.45
CA GLY A 299 20.44 -20.76 3.47
C GLY A 299 21.17 -20.70 2.12
N ASP A 300 21.92 -21.75 1.79
CA ASP A 300 22.70 -21.90 0.57
C ASP A 300 22.47 -23.26 -0.11
N ILE A 301 23.15 -23.49 -1.22
CA ILE A 301 23.06 -24.76 -1.97
C ILE A 301 23.46 -25.97 -1.13
N GLY A 302 24.43 -25.81 -0.20
CA GLY A 302 24.90 -26.88 0.66
C GLY A 302 23.90 -27.33 1.72
N ASP A 303 23.05 -26.40 2.19
CA ASP A 303 21.98 -26.71 3.13
C ASP A 303 20.90 -27.61 2.52
N HIS A 304 20.58 -27.39 1.24
CA HIS A 304 19.53 -28.13 0.52
C HIS A 304 20.05 -29.37 -0.23
N PHE A 305 21.31 -29.35 -0.67
CA PHE A 305 21.95 -30.38 -1.50
C PHE A 305 23.33 -30.74 -0.94
N PRO A 306 23.38 -31.36 0.24
CA PRO A 306 24.66 -31.63 0.89
C PRO A 306 25.58 -32.52 0.01
N PRO A 307 26.84 -32.12 -0.20
CA PRO A 307 27.78 -32.89 -1.04
C PRO A 307 28.04 -34.31 -0.55
N SER A 308 27.72 -34.60 0.71
CA SER A 308 27.83 -35.95 1.31
C SER A 308 26.73 -36.93 0.82
N ASP A 309 25.65 -36.41 0.21
CA ASP A 309 24.56 -37.24 -0.29
C ASP A 309 24.87 -37.72 -1.73
N PRO A 310 25.05 -39.06 -1.93
CA PRO A 310 25.40 -39.60 -3.23
C PRO A 310 24.40 -39.32 -4.37
N GLN A 311 23.15 -38.98 -4.04
CA GLN A 311 22.10 -38.72 -5.05
C GLN A 311 22.42 -37.49 -5.91
N TRP A 312 23.20 -36.55 -5.39
CA TRP A 312 23.55 -35.30 -6.09
C TRP A 312 24.84 -35.41 -6.90
N LYS A 313 25.55 -36.56 -6.83
CA LYS A 313 26.79 -36.76 -7.56
C LYS A 313 26.51 -36.80 -9.08
N GLY A 314 27.07 -35.84 -9.81
CA GLY A 314 26.86 -35.71 -11.25
C GLY A 314 25.52 -35.14 -11.65
N ALA A 315 24.73 -34.63 -10.70
CA ALA A 315 23.48 -33.97 -11.01
C ALA A 315 23.73 -32.68 -11.86
N PRO A 316 22.87 -32.35 -12.84
CA PRO A 316 23.00 -31.12 -13.57
C PRO A 316 22.63 -29.92 -12.64
N SER A 317 23.41 -28.86 -12.72
CA SER A 317 23.19 -27.65 -11.89
C SER A 317 21.85 -26.96 -12.14
N SER A 318 21.17 -27.29 -13.25
CA SER A 318 19.79 -26.83 -13.50
C SER A 318 18.84 -27.30 -12.41
N VAL A 319 19.01 -28.47 -11.81
CA VAL A 319 18.16 -28.99 -10.73
C VAL A 319 18.21 -28.07 -9.51
N PHE A 320 19.40 -27.59 -9.15
CA PHE A 320 19.57 -26.68 -8.02
C PHE A 320 18.97 -25.30 -8.30
N LEU A 321 19.17 -24.81 -9.51
CA LEU A 321 18.63 -23.52 -9.95
C LEU A 321 17.10 -23.55 -10.06
N GLU A 322 16.51 -24.63 -10.61
CA GLU A 322 15.06 -24.85 -10.67
C GLU A 322 14.44 -24.90 -9.27
N PHE A 323 15.09 -25.60 -8.33
CA PHE A 323 14.67 -25.66 -6.94
C PHE A 323 14.62 -24.24 -6.32
N ALA A 324 15.70 -23.47 -6.45
CA ALA A 324 15.73 -22.10 -5.92
C ALA A 324 14.64 -21.21 -6.53
N ALA A 325 14.40 -21.31 -7.85
CA ALA A 325 13.32 -20.60 -8.52
C ALA A 325 11.93 -21.07 -8.01
N GLN A 326 11.77 -22.37 -7.74
CA GLN A 326 10.53 -22.90 -7.17
C GLN A 326 10.28 -22.37 -5.75
N ARG A 327 11.32 -22.24 -4.90
CA ARG A 327 11.20 -21.63 -3.56
C ARG A 327 10.70 -20.20 -3.58
N VAL A 328 11.07 -19.41 -4.61
CA VAL A 328 10.52 -18.06 -4.82
C VAL A 328 9.02 -18.14 -5.12
N ARG A 329 8.61 -19.04 -6.03
CA ARG A 329 7.18 -19.22 -6.40
C ARG A 329 6.33 -19.70 -5.24
N GLU A 330 6.84 -20.65 -4.43
CA GLU A 330 6.13 -21.16 -3.23
C GLU A 330 5.84 -20.08 -2.20
N ARG A 331 6.70 -19.04 -2.13
CA ARG A 331 6.46 -17.86 -1.29
C ARG A 331 5.57 -16.81 -1.96
N GLY A 332 4.94 -17.14 -3.09
CA GLY A 332 4.09 -16.23 -3.86
C GLY A 332 4.86 -15.10 -4.53
N GLY A 333 6.19 -15.26 -4.67
CA GLY A 333 7.08 -14.27 -5.25
C GLY A 333 7.40 -14.53 -6.71
N GLU A 334 8.18 -13.62 -7.27
CA GLU A 334 8.75 -13.72 -8.62
C GLU A 334 10.19 -13.21 -8.65
N ILE A 335 11.00 -13.72 -9.56
CA ILE A 335 12.35 -13.22 -9.82
C ILE A 335 12.23 -11.98 -10.70
N ALA A 336 12.63 -10.81 -10.16
CA ALA A 336 12.56 -9.54 -10.87
C ALA A 336 13.70 -9.41 -11.89
N ASN A 337 14.93 -9.78 -11.51
CA ASN A 337 16.08 -9.89 -12.40
C ASN A 337 17.20 -10.70 -11.77
N VAL A 338 18.10 -11.20 -12.63
CA VAL A 338 19.37 -11.80 -12.24
C VAL A 338 20.51 -11.21 -13.06
N ASP A 339 21.68 -11.12 -12.45
CA ASP A 339 22.90 -10.61 -13.07
C ASP A 339 24.08 -11.49 -12.67
N VAL A 340 24.65 -12.18 -13.63
CA VAL A 340 25.78 -13.10 -13.46
C VAL A 340 27.03 -12.51 -14.07
N THR A 341 28.13 -12.48 -13.29
CA THR A 341 29.45 -12.06 -13.74
C THR A 341 30.40 -13.25 -13.66
N LEU A 342 30.92 -13.68 -14.80
CA LEU A 342 31.98 -14.68 -14.90
C LEU A 342 33.34 -14.01 -14.86
N ILE A 343 34.23 -14.52 -14.05
CA ILE A 343 35.58 -13.98 -13.82
C ILE A 343 36.58 -15.03 -14.27
N CYS A 344 37.13 -14.85 -15.49
CA CYS A 344 38.09 -15.79 -16.09
C CYS A 344 38.88 -15.12 -17.23
N GLU A 345 40.08 -15.60 -17.49
CA GLU A 345 40.87 -15.21 -18.67
C GLU A 345 40.40 -15.99 -19.91
N ALA A 346 40.10 -17.27 -19.72
CA ALA A 346 39.57 -18.18 -20.72
C ALA A 346 38.48 -19.09 -20.10
N PRO A 347 37.50 -19.58 -20.91
CA PRO A 347 37.24 -19.27 -22.34
C PRO A 347 36.64 -17.86 -22.54
N LYS A 348 36.57 -17.38 -23.77
CA LYS A 348 35.91 -16.12 -24.09
C LYS A 348 34.39 -16.27 -24.02
N ILE A 349 33.77 -15.57 -23.11
CA ILE A 349 32.33 -15.68 -22.77
C ILE A 349 31.43 -14.96 -23.79
N LYS A 350 31.89 -13.83 -24.32
CA LYS A 350 31.07 -12.95 -25.19
C LYS A 350 30.34 -13.68 -26.35
N PRO A 351 30.95 -14.64 -27.07
CA PRO A 351 30.26 -15.36 -28.16
C PRO A 351 29.09 -16.25 -27.68
N HIS A 352 29.09 -16.67 -26.42
CA HIS A 352 28.13 -17.61 -25.84
C HIS A 352 27.06 -16.93 -24.98
N ARG A 353 27.21 -15.63 -24.73
CA ARG A 353 26.38 -14.86 -23.79
C ARG A 353 24.88 -14.98 -24.03
N ASP A 354 24.44 -14.89 -25.28
CA ASP A 354 23.01 -14.91 -25.58
C ASP A 354 22.39 -16.30 -25.38
N ALA A 355 23.14 -17.38 -25.68
CA ALA A 355 22.74 -18.75 -25.36
C ALA A 355 22.66 -18.99 -23.85
N MET A 356 23.63 -18.49 -23.08
CA MET A 356 23.64 -18.56 -21.61
C MET A 356 22.43 -17.83 -21.01
N ARG A 357 22.12 -16.64 -21.48
CA ARG A 357 20.95 -15.87 -21.04
C ARG A 357 19.66 -16.61 -21.33
N ALA A 358 19.52 -17.15 -22.53
CA ALA A 358 18.31 -17.87 -22.94
C ALA A 358 18.08 -19.12 -22.07
N LYS A 359 19.12 -19.94 -21.85
CA LYS A 359 19.02 -21.15 -21.02
C LYS A 359 18.73 -20.80 -19.54
N THR A 360 19.39 -19.79 -19.00
CA THR A 360 19.13 -19.34 -17.62
C THR A 360 17.69 -18.83 -17.49
N ALA A 361 17.20 -18.07 -18.45
CA ALA A 361 15.82 -17.59 -18.48
C ALA A 361 14.80 -18.72 -18.56
N GLU A 362 15.07 -19.76 -19.35
CA GLU A 362 14.24 -20.96 -19.47
C GLU A 362 14.13 -21.71 -18.14
N VAL A 363 15.26 -21.99 -17.49
CA VAL A 363 15.31 -22.68 -16.19
C VAL A 363 14.60 -21.90 -15.09
N LEU A 364 14.80 -20.59 -15.05
CA LEU A 364 14.16 -19.71 -14.06
C LEU A 364 12.67 -19.46 -14.36
N GLY A 365 12.23 -19.70 -15.60
CA GLY A 365 10.87 -19.36 -16.05
C GLY A 365 10.60 -17.85 -16.12
N VAL A 366 11.61 -17.07 -16.55
CA VAL A 366 11.53 -15.61 -16.67
C VAL A 366 11.82 -15.13 -18.10
N PRO A 367 11.39 -13.92 -18.50
CA PRO A 367 11.80 -13.34 -19.77
C PRO A 367 13.33 -13.18 -19.88
N VAL A 368 13.92 -13.39 -21.06
CA VAL A 368 15.37 -13.21 -21.29
C VAL A 368 15.86 -11.81 -20.93
N SER A 369 14.99 -10.80 -21.01
CA SER A 369 15.29 -9.42 -20.60
C SER A 369 15.58 -9.26 -19.11
N HIS A 370 15.19 -10.24 -18.27
CA HIS A 370 15.46 -10.25 -16.83
C HIS A 370 16.80 -10.92 -16.48
N VAL A 371 17.51 -11.45 -17.48
CA VAL A 371 18.78 -12.15 -17.28
C VAL A 371 19.93 -11.39 -17.92
N ALA A 372 20.88 -10.98 -17.10
CA ALA A 372 22.16 -10.44 -17.54
C ALA A 372 23.28 -11.48 -17.31
N VAL A 373 24.16 -11.61 -18.32
CA VAL A 373 25.42 -12.37 -18.22
C VAL A 373 26.52 -11.50 -18.77
N LYS A 374 27.56 -11.32 -17.98
CA LYS A 374 28.76 -10.56 -18.35
C LYS A 374 30.02 -11.29 -17.86
N ALA A 375 31.15 -10.90 -18.36
CA ALA A 375 32.43 -11.47 -17.97
C ALA A 375 33.50 -10.37 -17.86
N THR A 376 34.46 -10.62 -16.98
CA THR A 376 35.65 -9.83 -16.83
C THR A 376 36.89 -10.72 -16.68
N THR A 377 38.05 -10.20 -17.05
CA THR A 377 39.34 -10.76 -16.67
C THR A 377 39.80 -10.20 -15.33
N THR A 378 40.83 -10.76 -14.74
CA THR A 378 41.52 -10.20 -13.57
C THR A 378 42.88 -9.59 -13.93
N GLU A 379 43.09 -9.28 -15.21
CA GLU A 379 44.35 -8.70 -15.72
C GLU A 379 45.55 -9.56 -15.33
N ARG A 380 45.37 -10.90 -15.41
CA ARG A 380 46.35 -11.93 -15.01
C ARG A 380 46.73 -11.95 -13.52
N LEU A 381 45.92 -11.32 -12.67
CA LEU A 381 46.11 -11.36 -11.21
C LEU A 381 45.29 -12.51 -10.58
N GLY A 382 45.84 -13.05 -9.50
CA GLY A 382 45.17 -14.10 -8.74
C GLY A 382 45.08 -15.47 -9.45
N PHE A 383 44.25 -16.35 -8.93
CA PHE A 383 44.07 -17.73 -9.46
C PHE A 383 43.36 -17.72 -10.82
N THR A 384 42.39 -16.84 -11.01
CA THR A 384 41.70 -16.68 -12.31
C THR A 384 42.63 -16.12 -13.37
N GLY A 385 43.51 -15.19 -13.00
CA GLY A 385 44.51 -14.63 -13.87
C GLY A 385 45.63 -15.64 -14.25
N ARG A 386 45.90 -16.64 -13.41
CA ARG A 386 46.80 -17.75 -13.71
C ARG A 386 46.12 -18.92 -14.42
N GLU A 387 44.84 -18.76 -14.77
CA GLU A 387 44.04 -19.79 -15.44
C GLU A 387 43.93 -21.08 -14.60
N GLU A 388 43.85 -20.96 -13.26
CA GLU A 388 43.71 -22.14 -12.37
C GLU A 388 42.25 -22.53 -12.17
N GLY A 389 41.29 -21.68 -12.55
CA GLY A 389 39.85 -21.89 -12.43
C GLY A 389 39.03 -20.73 -12.89
N ILE A 390 37.72 -20.83 -12.69
CA ILE A 390 36.73 -19.78 -12.96
C ILE A 390 36.03 -19.43 -11.67
N ALA A 391 35.83 -18.13 -11.43
CA ALA A 391 34.91 -17.62 -10.40
C ALA A 391 33.65 -17.05 -11.06
N ALA A 392 32.54 -17.15 -10.34
CA ALA A 392 31.28 -16.50 -10.69
C ALA A 392 30.71 -15.73 -9.52
N GLN A 393 30.16 -14.59 -9.83
CA GLN A 393 29.38 -13.78 -8.89
C GLN A 393 28.00 -13.55 -9.47
N ALA A 394 26.95 -13.72 -8.67
CA ALA A 394 25.59 -13.50 -9.11
C ALA A 394 24.83 -12.64 -8.12
N ILE A 395 23.95 -11.80 -8.63
CA ILE A 395 22.95 -11.05 -7.86
C ILE A 395 21.57 -11.46 -8.39
N CYS A 396 20.65 -11.73 -7.46
CA CYS A 396 19.25 -11.91 -7.75
C CYS A 396 18.42 -10.91 -6.98
N SER A 397 17.45 -10.29 -7.64
CA SER A 397 16.39 -9.53 -7.00
C SER A 397 15.07 -10.27 -7.14
N VAL A 398 14.38 -10.49 -6.02
CA VAL A 398 13.05 -11.11 -5.97
C VAL A 398 12.02 -10.13 -5.47
N ARG A 399 10.80 -10.26 -5.97
CA ARG A 399 9.62 -9.53 -5.52
C ARG A 399 8.72 -10.49 -4.77
N LEU A 400 8.47 -10.23 -3.49
CA LEU A 400 7.65 -11.06 -2.61
C LEU A 400 6.42 -10.29 -2.14
N PRO A 401 5.28 -10.96 -1.85
CA PRO A 401 4.14 -10.33 -1.17
C PRO A 401 4.56 -9.76 0.19
N SER A 402 4.01 -8.62 0.58
CA SER A 402 4.32 -7.94 1.86
C SER A 402 4.01 -8.79 3.12
N HIS A 403 3.20 -9.85 2.99
CA HIS A 403 2.77 -10.71 4.10
C HIS A 403 3.53 -12.02 4.23
N SER A 404 4.62 -12.21 3.49
CA SER A 404 5.47 -13.41 3.60
C SER A 404 6.46 -13.39 4.80
N THR A 405 6.30 -12.44 5.73
CA THR A 405 7.09 -12.36 6.96
C THR A 405 6.31 -12.92 8.13
N GLY A 406 6.28 -14.23 8.30
CA GLY A 406 5.68 -14.82 9.48
C GLY A 406 5.47 -16.32 9.36
N ALA A 407 6.47 -17.08 9.64
CA ALA A 407 6.39 -18.36 10.34
C ALA A 407 7.48 -18.39 11.39
#